data_89cdbd3dabe5616431e338d63dd306cd
#
_entry.id   89cdbd3dabe5616431e338d63dd306cd
#
_cell.length_a   1.000
_cell.length_b   1.000
_cell.length_c   1.000
_cell.angle_alpha   90.00
_cell.angle_beta   90.00
_cell.angle_gamma   90.00
#
_symmetry.space_group_name_H-M   'P 1'
#
loop_
_entity.id
_entity.type
_entity.pdbx_description
1 polymer ?
#
loop_
_entity_poly.entity_id
_entity_poly.type
_entity_poly.pdbx_seq_one_letter_code
_entity_poly.pdbx_strand_id
1 'polypeptide(L)'
;MSEREQETVHEEEIFVKALFFDIDGTLLSEITKEIPQSALDALKKTAEKGNLTFINTGRTWSELPEELKKLPFSGFLCGCGTYLRRDGEILMHQTIPKKRCEEIPVILKECRICLLYTSDAADD
;
A
#
# COMPACT_ATOMS: atom_id res chain seq x y z
N MET A 1 17.80 -53.91 -23.16
CA MET A 1 16.56 -53.18 -22.96
C MET A 1 16.86 -52.11 -21.89
N SER A 2 17.01 -50.89 -22.34
CA SER A 2 17.25 -49.77 -21.41
C SER A 2 15.91 -49.16 -21.04
N GLU A 3 15.51 -49.29 -19.80
CA GLU A 3 14.44 -48.53 -19.22
C GLU A 3 14.93 -47.08 -19.11
N ARG A 4 14.33 -46.22 -19.90
CA ARG A 4 14.48 -44.77 -19.74
C ARG A 4 13.73 -44.38 -18.50
N GLU A 5 14.44 -44.08 -17.44
CA GLU A 5 13.91 -43.34 -16.30
C GLU A 5 13.44 -41.98 -16.83
N GLN A 6 12.14 -41.80 -16.87
CA GLN A 6 11.52 -40.52 -17.06
C GLN A 6 11.72 -39.75 -15.74
N GLU A 7 12.76 -38.92 -15.71
CA GLU A 7 12.84 -37.84 -14.72
C GLU A 7 11.60 -36.94 -14.92
N THR A 8 10.63 -37.12 -14.05
CA THR A 8 9.56 -36.14 -13.88
C THR A 8 10.20 -34.91 -13.26
N VAL A 9 10.54 -33.95 -14.09
CA VAL A 9 10.86 -32.60 -13.64
C VAL A 9 9.56 -32.06 -13.01
N HIS A 10 9.49 -32.07 -11.69
CA HIS A 10 8.50 -31.29 -10.96
C HIS A 10 8.85 -29.83 -11.24
N GLU A 11 8.12 -29.19 -12.17
CA GLU A 11 8.05 -27.75 -12.23
C GLU A 11 7.49 -27.28 -10.88
N GLU A 12 8.38 -26.79 -10.01
CA GLU A 12 7.95 -26.07 -8.81
C GLU A 12 7.17 -24.85 -9.31
N GLU A 13 5.86 -24.88 -9.19
CA GLU A 13 5.03 -23.72 -9.43
C GLU A 13 5.50 -22.60 -8.50
N ILE A 14 6.16 -21.61 -9.08
CA ILE A 14 6.63 -20.44 -8.34
C ILE A 14 5.40 -19.57 -8.04
N PHE A 15 4.82 -19.77 -6.86
CA PHE A 15 3.73 -18.93 -6.38
C PHE A 15 4.27 -17.59 -5.90
N VAL A 16 4.03 -16.53 -6.66
CA VAL A 16 4.24 -15.16 -6.21
C VAL A 16 3.15 -14.78 -5.23
N LYS A 17 3.52 -14.40 -4.02
CA LYS A 17 2.59 -13.90 -3.00
C LYS A 17 2.57 -12.38 -3.00
N ALA A 18 1.40 -11.80 -2.80
CA ALA A 18 1.22 -10.39 -2.52
C ALA A 18 0.90 -10.21 -1.03
N LEU A 19 1.73 -9.46 -0.34
CA LEU A 19 1.59 -9.17 1.08
C LEU A 19 1.19 -7.70 1.25
N PHE A 20 0.13 -7.48 2.01
CA PHE A 20 -0.38 -6.13 2.30
C PHE A 20 -0.16 -5.81 3.76
N PHE A 21 0.46 -4.67 4.03
CA PHE A 21 0.79 -4.23 5.39
C PHE A 21 0.11 -2.92 5.70
N ASP A 22 -0.56 -2.85 6.84
CA ASP A 22 -0.98 -1.60 7.44
C ASP A 22 0.23 -0.86 8.03
N ILE A 23 0.13 0.44 8.17
CA ILE A 23 1.21 1.29 8.69
C ILE A 23 1.09 1.40 10.21
N ASP A 24 0.06 2.09 10.67
CA ASP A 24 -0.07 2.50 12.06
C ASP A 24 -0.36 1.31 12.97
N GLY A 25 0.55 1.05 13.90
CA GLY A 25 0.46 -0.09 14.81
C GLY A 25 0.82 -1.45 14.18
N THR A 26 1.26 -1.49 12.92
CA THR A 26 1.69 -2.71 12.22
C THR A 26 3.16 -2.59 11.82
N LEU A 27 3.47 -1.84 10.77
CA LEU A 27 4.86 -1.56 10.38
C LEU A 27 5.48 -0.48 11.24
N LEU A 28 4.73 0.58 11.49
CA LEU A 28 5.16 1.71 12.30
C LEU A 28 4.76 1.48 13.76
N SER A 29 5.73 1.42 14.65
CA SER A 29 5.48 1.31 16.08
C SER A 29 4.74 2.54 16.60
N GLU A 30 3.67 2.34 17.36
CA GLU A 30 2.94 3.43 18.01
C GLU A 30 3.77 4.12 19.11
N ILE A 31 4.73 3.40 19.69
CA ILE A 31 5.59 3.88 20.77
C ILE A 31 6.78 4.65 20.23
N THR A 32 7.59 4.02 19.35
CA THR A 32 8.83 4.62 18.84
C THR A 32 8.61 5.50 17.60
N LYS A 33 7.47 5.37 16.93
CA LYS A 33 7.16 6.02 15.64
C LYS A 33 8.15 5.67 14.52
N GLU A 34 8.82 4.53 14.66
CA GLU A 34 9.81 4.03 13.72
C GLU A 34 9.44 2.62 13.25
N ILE A 35 9.94 2.24 12.08
CA ILE A 35 9.84 0.88 11.57
C ILE A 35 11.06 0.11 12.11
N PRO A 36 10.86 -1.00 12.83
CA PRO A 36 11.98 -1.79 13.34
C PRO A 36 12.88 -2.30 12.22
N GLN A 37 14.19 -2.34 12.46
CA GLN A 37 15.16 -2.84 11.47
C GLN A 37 14.84 -4.28 11.04
N SER A 38 14.37 -5.10 11.95
CA SER A 38 13.95 -6.49 11.65
C SER A 38 12.82 -6.56 10.63
N ALA A 39 11.88 -5.61 10.66
CA ALA A 39 10.80 -5.52 9.68
C ALA A 39 11.34 -5.10 8.30
N LEU A 40 12.26 -4.12 8.25
CA LEU A 40 12.92 -3.72 7.00
C LEU A 40 13.70 -4.87 6.38
N ASP A 41 14.42 -5.64 7.18
CA ASP A 41 15.18 -6.82 6.72
C ASP A 41 14.23 -7.91 6.20
N ALA A 42 13.11 -8.13 6.85
CA ALA A 42 12.10 -9.10 6.41
C ALA A 42 11.44 -8.69 5.09
N LEU A 43 11.11 -7.41 4.92
CA LEU A 43 10.57 -6.86 3.66
C LEU A 43 11.56 -7.05 2.51
N LYS A 44 12.84 -6.75 2.74
CA LYS A 44 13.90 -6.94 1.74
C LYS A 44 14.02 -8.40 1.32
N LYS A 45 14.10 -9.32 2.27
CA LYS A 45 14.15 -10.77 2.00
C LYS A 45 12.92 -11.27 1.24
N THR A 46 11.74 -10.72 1.56
CA THR A 46 10.48 -11.07 0.90
C THR A 46 10.51 -10.65 -0.57
N ALA A 47 11.00 -9.45 -0.86
CA ALA A 47 11.16 -8.94 -2.24
C ALA A 47 12.22 -9.75 -3.01
N GLU A 48 13.34 -10.10 -2.38
CA GLU A 48 14.41 -10.93 -2.99
C GLU A 48 13.90 -12.32 -3.40
N LYS A 49 12.89 -12.85 -2.72
CA LYS A 49 12.20 -14.11 -3.07
C LYS A 49 11.16 -13.94 -4.20
N GLY A 50 11.04 -12.76 -4.77
CA GLY A 50 10.09 -12.48 -5.86
C GLY A 50 8.65 -12.23 -5.40
N ASN A 51 8.40 -12.08 -4.11
CA ASN A 51 7.07 -11.73 -3.61
C ASN A 51 6.82 -10.23 -3.73
N LEU A 52 5.54 -9.86 -3.82
CA LEU A 52 5.11 -8.47 -3.87
C LEU A 52 4.73 -7.99 -2.46
N THR A 53 5.14 -6.77 -2.14
CA THR A 53 4.81 -6.13 -0.86
C THR A 53 4.12 -4.81 -1.10
N PHE A 54 2.99 -4.61 -0.45
CA PHE A 54 2.16 -3.41 -0.58
C PHE A 54 1.90 -2.79 0.79
N ILE A 55 1.92 -1.47 0.82
CA ILE A 55 1.28 -0.72 1.91
C ILE A 55 -0.22 -0.69 1.64
N ASN A 56 -1.03 -0.91 2.67
CA ASN A 56 -2.49 -0.79 2.64
C ASN A 56 -2.93 0.06 3.84
N THR A 57 -3.29 1.30 3.58
CA THR A 57 -3.52 2.30 4.63
C THR A 57 -4.75 3.17 4.37
N GLY A 58 -5.36 3.63 5.46
CA GLY A 58 -6.38 4.68 5.39
C GLY A 58 -5.80 6.08 5.10
N ARG A 59 -4.49 6.28 5.31
CA ARG A 59 -3.83 7.55 4.97
C ARG A 59 -3.90 7.80 3.47
N THR A 60 -3.98 9.07 3.09
CA THR A 60 -3.84 9.47 1.69
C THR A 60 -2.37 9.44 1.28
N TRP A 61 -2.10 9.43 -0.03
CA TRP A 61 -0.73 9.44 -0.54
C TRP A 61 0.09 10.64 -0.03
N SER A 62 -0.54 11.81 0.06
CA SER A 62 0.09 13.03 0.56
C SER A 62 0.46 12.98 2.04
N GLU A 63 -0.23 12.17 2.83
CA GLU A 63 0.05 11.98 4.26
C GLU A 63 1.15 10.95 4.54
N LEU A 64 1.59 10.21 3.53
CA LEU A 64 2.68 9.25 3.72
C LEU A 64 4.01 9.96 3.88
N PRO A 65 4.82 9.60 4.90
CA PRO A 65 6.18 10.08 5.02
C PRO A 65 7.03 9.75 3.79
N GLU A 66 7.87 10.66 3.35
CA GLU A 66 8.74 10.45 2.19
C GLU A 66 9.71 9.27 2.40
N GLU A 67 10.14 9.04 3.63
CA GLU A 67 10.98 7.90 4.00
C GLU A 67 10.27 6.57 3.71
N LEU A 68 8.98 6.49 4.00
CA LEU A 68 8.17 5.29 3.74
C LEU A 68 8.01 5.04 2.23
N LYS A 69 7.82 6.10 1.45
CA LYS A 69 7.68 6.02 -0.02
C LYS A 69 8.96 5.51 -0.70
N LYS A 70 10.12 5.68 -0.07
CA LYS A 70 11.43 5.25 -0.58
C LYS A 70 11.78 3.80 -0.23
N LEU A 71 11.01 3.15 0.64
CA LEU A 71 11.23 1.75 0.98
C LEU A 71 10.86 0.84 -0.21
N PRO A 72 11.41 -0.39 -0.27
CA PRO A 72 11.27 -1.28 -1.41
C PRO A 72 9.90 -1.99 -1.45
N PHE A 73 8.83 -1.22 -1.35
CA PHE A 73 7.49 -1.72 -1.58
C PHE A 73 7.17 -1.81 -3.07
N SER A 74 6.47 -2.86 -3.47
CA SER A 74 5.96 -3.02 -4.83
C SER A 74 4.88 -2.01 -5.17
N GLY A 75 4.13 -1.55 -4.17
CA GLY A 75 3.10 -0.55 -4.37
C GLY A 75 2.43 -0.07 -3.09
N PHE A 76 1.50 0.85 -3.26
CA PHE A 76 0.80 1.55 -2.19
C PHE A 76 -0.69 1.61 -2.49
N LEU A 77 -1.51 1.07 -1.61
CA LEU A 77 -2.95 1.18 -1.60
C LEU A 77 -3.33 2.14 -0.48
N CYS A 78 -3.76 3.33 -0.84
CA CYS A 78 -4.00 4.46 0.07
C CYS A 78 -5.48 4.88 0.08
N GLY A 79 -5.83 5.74 1.02
CA GLY A 79 -7.16 6.33 1.12
C GLY A 79 -8.27 5.28 1.23
N CYS A 80 -8.07 4.26 2.06
CA CYS A 80 -9.01 3.14 2.22
C CYS A 80 -9.38 2.45 0.90
N GLY A 81 -8.41 2.28 0.00
CA GLY A 81 -8.59 1.59 -1.28
C GLY A 81 -9.04 2.48 -2.44
N THR A 82 -8.97 3.79 -2.29
CA THR A 82 -9.36 4.74 -3.35
C THR A 82 -8.20 5.16 -4.26
N TYR A 83 -6.98 4.84 -3.86
CA TYR A 83 -5.76 5.18 -4.59
C TYR A 83 -4.79 4.00 -4.61
N LEU A 84 -4.42 3.54 -5.78
CA LEU A 84 -3.43 2.47 -5.97
C LEU A 84 -2.29 2.96 -6.87
N ARG A 85 -1.09 2.87 -6.35
CA ARG A 85 0.15 3.14 -7.09
C ARG A 85 1.04 1.90 -7.07
N ARG A 86 1.63 1.58 -8.21
CA ARG A 86 2.58 0.49 -8.37
C ARG A 86 3.68 0.88 -9.35
N ASP A 87 4.93 0.57 -9.00
CA ASP A 87 6.09 0.82 -9.86
C ASP A 87 6.17 2.28 -10.39
N GLY A 88 5.76 3.24 -9.56
CA GLY A 88 5.73 4.65 -9.93
C GLY A 88 4.49 5.10 -10.73
N GLU A 89 3.64 4.19 -11.17
CA GLU A 89 2.42 4.49 -11.92
C GLU A 89 1.17 4.49 -11.02
N ILE A 90 0.25 5.41 -11.28
CA ILE A 90 -1.06 5.43 -10.64
C ILE A 90 -1.98 4.51 -11.43
N LEU A 91 -2.37 3.39 -10.84
CA LEU A 91 -3.26 2.40 -11.46
C LEU A 91 -4.74 2.67 -11.17
N MET A 92 -5.03 3.33 -10.05
CA MET A 92 -6.39 3.69 -9.68
C MET A 92 -6.37 4.95 -8.82
N HIS A 93 -7.26 5.85 -9.12
CA HIS A 93 -7.49 7.05 -8.31
C HIS A 93 -8.97 7.43 -8.38
N GLN A 94 -9.70 7.12 -7.31
CA GLN A 94 -11.10 7.49 -7.17
C GLN A 94 -11.21 8.74 -6.30
N THR A 95 -11.78 9.78 -6.87
CA THR A 95 -11.99 11.06 -6.20
C THR A 95 -13.48 11.29 -5.93
N ILE A 96 -13.76 12.04 -4.88
CA ILE A 96 -15.12 12.54 -4.63
C ILE A 96 -15.40 13.65 -5.65
N PRO A 97 -16.54 13.61 -6.38
CA PRO A 97 -16.89 14.67 -7.32
C PRO A 97 -16.89 16.05 -6.67
N LYS A 98 -16.40 17.06 -7.36
CA LYS A 98 -16.25 18.43 -6.83
C LYS A 98 -17.54 18.95 -6.17
N LYS A 99 -18.67 18.73 -6.82
CA LYS A 99 -19.97 19.11 -6.26
C LYS A 99 -20.22 18.52 -4.87
N ARG A 100 -19.87 17.25 -4.67
CA ARG A 100 -19.98 16.58 -3.36
C ARG A 100 -18.99 17.15 -2.34
N CYS A 101 -17.78 17.47 -2.77
CA CYS A 101 -16.82 18.13 -1.90
C CYS A 101 -17.28 19.50 -1.41
N GLU A 102 -18.08 20.21 -2.19
CA GLU A 102 -18.69 21.50 -1.81
C GLU A 102 -19.87 21.32 -0.85
N GLU A 103 -20.67 20.27 -1.02
CA GLU A 103 -21.84 19.96 -0.19
C GLU A 103 -21.47 19.41 1.19
N ILE A 104 -20.47 18.52 1.26
CA ILE A 104 -20.09 17.81 2.49
C ILE A 104 -19.74 18.75 3.65
N PRO A 105 -18.91 19.80 3.48
CA PRO A 105 -18.56 20.71 4.57
C PRO A 105 -19.78 21.44 5.16
N VAL A 106 -20.75 21.77 4.33
CA VAL A 106 -22.00 22.42 4.77
C VAL A 106 -22.79 21.50 5.67
N ILE A 107 -23.00 20.25 5.25
CA ILE A 107 -23.71 19.22 6.01
C ILE A 107 -23.00 18.94 7.34
N LEU A 108 -21.67 18.77 7.32
CA LEU A 108 -20.88 18.49 8.51
C LEU A 108 -20.92 19.64 9.51
N LYS A 109 -20.92 20.89 9.03
CA LYS A 109 -21.07 22.08 9.86
C LYS A 109 -22.44 22.12 10.54
N GLU A 110 -23.51 21.81 9.82
CA GLU A 110 -24.86 21.70 10.37
C GLU A 110 -24.93 20.61 11.44
N CYS A 111 -24.25 19.48 11.22
CA CYS A 111 -24.15 18.38 12.18
C CYS A 111 -23.14 18.64 13.31
N ARG A 112 -22.44 19.77 13.34
CA ARG A 112 -21.36 20.10 14.29
C ARG A 112 -20.23 19.08 14.31
N ILE A 113 -19.90 18.52 13.14
CA ILE A 113 -18.80 17.57 12.97
C ILE A 113 -17.60 18.30 12.36
N CYS A 114 -16.42 18.09 12.97
CA CYS A 114 -15.17 18.61 12.45
C CYS A 114 -14.72 17.79 11.23
N LEU A 115 -14.22 18.46 10.19
CA LEU A 115 -13.67 17.83 8.98
C LEU A 115 -12.16 18.07 8.90
N LEU A 116 -11.42 17.00 8.71
CA LEU A 116 -10.02 17.05 8.33
C LEU A 116 -9.93 16.99 6.79
N TYR A 117 -9.36 18.02 6.20
CA TYR A 117 -9.07 18.03 4.78
C TYR A 117 -7.72 17.39 4.51
N THR A 118 -7.72 16.41 3.60
CA THR A 118 -6.51 15.86 3.02
C THR A 118 -6.60 15.98 1.51
N SER A 119 -5.53 16.37 0.87
CA SER A 119 -5.56 16.74 -0.53
C SER A 119 -4.51 15.98 -1.30
N ASP A 120 -4.90 14.80 -1.81
CA ASP A 120 -4.16 14.16 -2.91
C ASP A 120 -4.59 14.73 -4.26
N ALA A 121 -5.71 15.42 -4.30
CA ALA A 121 -6.34 15.92 -5.51
C ALA A 121 -5.95 17.35 -5.85
N ALA A 122 -5.08 17.97 -5.08
CA ALA A 122 -4.67 19.35 -5.31
C ALA A 122 -3.70 19.54 -6.47
N ASP A 123 -3.31 18.46 -7.14
CA ASP A 123 -2.30 18.47 -8.19
C ASP A 123 -2.88 18.54 -9.61
N ASP A 124 -4.13 18.89 -9.69
CA ASP A 124 -4.82 19.11 -10.99
C ASP A 124 -4.85 20.59 -11.37
#